data_a88cd0b80ccb305a6664e931261d86f2
#
_entry.id   a88cd0b80ccb305a6664e931261d86f2
#
_cell.length_a   1.000
_cell.length_b   1.000
_cell.length_c   1.000
_cell.angle_alpha   90.00
_cell.angle_beta   90.00
_cell.angle_gamma   90.00
#
_symmetry.space_group_name_H-M   'P 1'
#
loop_
_entity.id
_entity.type
_entity.pdbx_description
1 polymer ?
#
loop_
_entity_poly.entity_id
_entity_poly.type
_entity_poly.pdbx_seq_one_letter_code
_entity_poly.pdbx_strand_id
1 'polypeptide(L)'
;FVFTGENDAEIMQNSVTINLNVLEQQRILNQTFDGSEGWSECNRPCLDWQTKIFYSGSACMYPEHNQLDPDNPDCREESAYPANPDSEYGWEKLFSERLYLAYNRNHGIPVRIARYHNIFGPEGTWKGGREKAPAAICRKVAYAGETDTIEVWGDGEQTRSFLYIDECIEATRRLMDSDFKGPINIGSEEMVTINQLVDTAAKVAGKKISKNHIDGPLGVRGRNSNNDLIREKLGWDYEQSLEEGIRKTYEWIKWQVLKEPFQETTLNEYELTAAG
;
A
#
# COMPACT_ATOMS: atom_id res chain seq x y z
N PHE A 1 -13.54 2.04 -0.13
CA PHE A 1 -13.84 0.64 0.22
C PHE A 1 -13.48 0.33 1.67
N VAL A 2 -12.23 0.55 2.11
CA VAL A 2 -11.77 0.24 3.49
C VAL A 2 -12.14 1.31 4.54
N PHE A 3 -12.73 2.41 4.14
CA PHE A 3 -13.12 3.52 5.03
C PHE A 3 -14.64 3.78 5.03
N THR A 4 -15.45 2.93 4.36
CA THR A 4 -16.91 3.08 4.32
C THR A 4 -17.61 2.45 5.53
N GLY A 5 -16.95 1.54 6.24
CA GLY A 5 -17.53 0.76 7.34
C GLY A 5 -18.43 -0.41 6.89
N GLU A 6 -18.74 -0.50 5.60
CA GLU A 6 -19.69 -1.50 5.09
C GLU A 6 -19.13 -2.92 5.01
N ASN A 7 -17.81 -3.06 4.92
CA ASN A 7 -17.13 -4.34 4.70
C ASN A 7 -16.13 -4.69 5.81
N ASP A 8 -16.21 -4.05 6.96
CA ASP A 8 -15.21 -4.19 8.03
C ASP A 8 -15.13 -5.62 8.56
N ALA A 9 -16.28 -6.25 8.80
CA ALA A 9 -16.34 -7.62 9.30
C ALA A 9 -15.68 -8.61 8.32
N GLU A 10 -15.98 -8.53 7.03
CA GLU A 10 -15.41 -9.37 5.99
C GLU A 10 -13.90 -9.12 5.80
N ILE A 11 -13.48 -7.86 5.87
CA ILE A 11 -12.06 -7.48 5.79
C ILE A 11 -11.30 -8.13 6.94
N MET A 12 -11.76 -7.93 8.18
CA MET A 12 -11.11 -8.48 9.37
C MET A 12 -11.12 -10.01 9.36
N GLN A 13 -12.28 -10.63 9.12
CA GLN A 13 -12.40 -12.09 9.10
C GLN A 13 -11.50 -12.75 8.07
N ASN A 14 -11.55 -12.29 6.82
CA ASN A 14 -10.78 -12.89 5.74
C ASN A 14 -9.28 -12.74 5.97
N SER A 15 -8.82 -11.55 6.30
CA SER A 15 -7.39 -11.28 6.50
C SER A 15 -6.84 -12.07 7.71
N VAL A 16 -7.53 -12.06 8.84
CA VAL A 16 -7.10 -12.79 10.03
C VAL A 16 -7.09 -14.31 9.78
N THR A 17 -8.12 -14.84 9.10
CA THR A 17 -8.20 -16.27 8.78
C THR A 17 -7.06 -16.71 7.87
N ILE A 18 -6.75 -15.92 6.83
CA ILE A 18 -5.62 -16.21 5.93
C ILE A 18 -4.30 -16.22 6.72
N ASN A 19 -4.05 -15.19 7.53
CA ASN A 19 -2.82 -15.06 8.30
C ASN A 19 -2.66 -16.21 9.32
N LEU A 20 -3.73 -16.55 10.04
CA LEU A 20 -3.73 -17.69 10.97
C LEU A 20 -3.44 -19.02 10.26
N ASN A 21 -4.11 -19.28 9.14
CA ASN A 21 -3.92 -20.51 8.39
C ASN A 21 -2.48 -20.66 7.87
N VAL A 22 -1.90 -19.59 7.33
CA VAL A 22 -0.51 -19.60 6.86
C VAL A 22 0.46 -19.89 7.99
N LEU A 23 0.33 -19.18 9.11
CA LEU A 23 1.21 -19.36 10.27
C LEU A 23 1.06 -20.73 10.92
N GLU A 24 -0.17 -21.22 11.05
CA GLU A 24 -0.44 -22.53 11.67
C GLU A 24 0.06 -23.69 10.78
N GLN A 25 -0.13 -23.59 9.47
CA GLN A 25 0.42 -24.60 8.55
C GLN A 25 1.95 -24.64 8.60
N GLN A 26 2.61 -23.48 8.66
CA GLN A 26 4.06 -23.42 8.80
C GLN A 26 4.53 -24.01 10.14
N ARG A 27 3.79 -23.73 11.23
CA ARG A 27 4.07 -24.31 12.55
C ARG A 27 3.99 -25.83 12.52
N ILE A 28 2.92 -26.38 11.92
CA ILE A 28 2.73 -27.84 11.79
C ILE A 28 3.85 -28.44 10.94
N LEU A 29 4.19 -27.85 9.81
CA LEU A 29 5.28 -28.30 8.96
C LEU A 29 6.61 -28.35 9.73
N ASN A 30 6.95 -27.31 10.47
CA ASN A 30 8.19 -27.27 11.25
C ASN A 30 8.23 -28.36 12.32
N GLN A 31 7.09 -28.70 12.95
CA GLN A 31 7.02 -29.79 13.95
C GLN A 31 7.07 -31.19 13.34
N THR A 32 6.47 -31.37 12.16
CA THR A 32 6.43 -32.66 11.47
C THR A 32 7.81 -33.06 10.92
N PHE A 33 8.66 -32.07 10.65
CA PHE A 33 9.96 -32.27 10.01
C PHE A 33 11.15 -31.94 10.93
N ASP A 34 10.97 -32.03 12.25
CA ASP A 34 12.06 -31.77 13.22
C ASP A 34 13.17 -32.86 13.23
N GLY A 35 13.09 -33.79 12.30
CA GLY A 35 14.12 -34.85 12.11
C GLY A 35 14.02 -36.01 13.09
N SER A 36 12.99 -36.07 13.96
CA SER A 36 12.87 -37.13 14.98
C SER A 36 12.27 -38.43 14.47
N GLU A 37 11.70 -38.49 13.28
CA GLU A 37 11.21 -39.72 12.66
C GLU A 37 11.72 -39.90 11.22
N GLY A 38 12.74 -40.70 11.06
CA GLY A 38 13.08 -41.65 9.96
C GLY A 38 12.83 -41.33 8.48
N TRP A 39 12.84 -40.07 8.04
CA TRP A 39 12.69 -39.69 6.62
C TRP A 39 14.03 -39.64 5.87
N SER A 40 14.97 -40.56 6.19
CA SER A 40 16.27 -40.67 5.50
C SER A 40 16.20 -41.20 4.05
N GLU A 41 15.01 -41.56 3.54
CA GLU A 41 14.83 -42.10 2.19
C GLU A 41 14.23 -41.14 1.16
N CYS A 42 13.98 -39.87 1.51
CA CYS A 42 13.53 -38.90 0.52
C CYS A 42 14.74 -38.28 -0.19
N ASN A 43 15.06 -38.80 -1.39
CA ASN A 43 16.07 -38.24 -2.31
C ASN A 43 15.72 -36.83 -2.87
N ARG A 44 14.94 -36.03 -2.13
CA ARG A 44 14.77 -34.62 -2.42
C ARG A 44 15.86 -33.85 -1.69
N PRO A 45 16.53 -32.87 -2.33
CA PRO A 45 17.44 -32.01 -1.62
C PRO A 45 16.65 -31.46 -0.43
N CYS A 46 17.20 -31.59 0.78
CA CYS A 46 16.63 -31.02 2.00
C CYS A 46 16.28 -29.58 1.69
N LEU A 47 15.02 -29.29 1.43
CA LEU A 47 14.52 -27.93 1.42
C LEU A 47 14.91 -27.41 2.80
N ASP A 48 15.67 -26.32 2.83
CA ASP A 48 15.94 -25.59 4.04
C ASP A 48 14.59 -25.22 4.63
N TRP A 49 14.11 -25.98 5.64
CA TRP A 49 12.77 -25.91 6.21
C TRP A 49 12.47 -24.58 6.89
N GLN A 50 13.42 -23.66 6.87
CA GLN A 50 13.26 -22.30 7.33
C GLN A 50 12.66 -21.39 6.24
N THR A 51 11.53 -21.81 5.66
CA THR A 51 10.80 -20.95 4.73
C THR A 51 10.45 -19.64 5.41
N LYS A 52 11.03 -18.55 4.91
CA LYS A 52 10.70 -17.19 5.38
C LYS A 52 9.29 -16.82 4.94
N ILE A 53 8.48 -16.30 5.85
CA ILE A 53 7.14 -15.77 5.55
C ILE A 53 7.20 -14.26 5.51
N PHE A 54 6.74 -13.68 4.41
CA PHE A 54 6.57 -12.24 4.27
C PHE A 54 5.15 -11.82 4.71
N TYR A 55 5.07 -10.77 5.51
CA TYR A 55 3.82 -10.11 5.85
C TYR A 55 3.79 -8.67 5.35
N SER A 56 2.80 -8.35 4.51
CA SER A 56 2.54 -7.01 4.04
C SER A 56 1.64 -6.24 5.02
N GLY A 57 2.25 -5.50 5.92
CA GLY A 57 1.58 -4.50 6.74
C GLY A 57 1.19 -3.26 5.93
N SER A 58 0.63 -2.27 6.60
CA SER A 58 0.14 -1.04 5.97
C SER A 58 0.38 0.17 6.86
N ALA A 59 0.61 1.32 6.25
CA ALA A 59 0.65 2.59 6.96
C ALA A 59 -0.67 2.96 7.67
N CYS A 60 -1.79 2.29 7.32
CA CYS A 60 -3.07 2.47 8.01
C CYS A 60 -3.06 1.98 9.46
N MET A 61 -2.02 1.24 9.88
CA MET A 61 -1.87 0.82 11.27
C MET A 61 -1.33 1.91 12.21
N TYR A 62 -0.78 3.01 11.67
CA TYR A 62 -0.30 4.11 12.48
C TYR A 62 -1.45 4.87 13.14
N PRO A 63 -1.24 5.38 14.37
CA PRO A 63 -2.27 6.12 15.10
C PRO A 63 -2.75 7.36 14.34
N GLU A 64 -4.06 7.60 14.36
CA GLU A 64 -4.66 8.79 13.74
C GLU A 64 -4.05 10.09 14.29
N HIS A 65 -3.82 10.15 15.62
CA HIS A 65 -3.29 11.37 16.26
C HIS A 65 -1.87 11.75 15.78
N ASN A 66 -1.10 10.83 15.22
CA ASN A 66 0.21 11.10 14.60
C ASN A 66 0.09 11.70 13.18
N GLN A 67 -1.12 11.78 12.64
CA GLN A 67 -1.40 12.09 11.24
C GLN A 67 -2.36 13.27 11.07
N LEU A 68 -2.55 14.07 12.14
CA LEU A 68 -3.42 15.26 12.13
C LEU A 68 -2.74 16.47 11.48
N ASP A 69 -1.42 16.57 11.60
CA ASP A 69 -0.63 17.62 10.96
C ASP A 69 -0.20 17.18 9.56
N PRO A 70 -0.68 17.83 8.49
CA PRO A 70 -0.31 17.46 7.12
C PRO A 70 1.16 17.75 6.79
N ASP A 71 1.81 18.64 7.52
CA ASP A 71 3.20 19.04 7.25
C ASP A 71 4.22 18.18 8.03
N ASN A 72 3.79 17.57 9.13
CA ASN A 72 4.69 16.82 10.02
C ASN A 72 4.04 15.56 10.61
N PRO A 73 3.59 14.61 9.80
CA PRO A 73 3.06 13.33 10.29
C PRO A 73 4.20 12.46 10.87
N ASP A 74 3.95 11.80 11.99
CA ASP A 74 4.90 10.85 12.59
C ASP A 74 4.50 9.40 12.31
N CYS A 75 5.14 8.79 11.33
CA CYS A 75 4.98 7.38 10.98
C CYS A 75 6.31 6.60 11.09
N ARG A 76 7.15 6.93 12.08
CA ARG A 76 8.29 6.07 12.44
C ARG A 76 7.79 4.75 13.00
N GLU A 77 8.52 3.68 12.85
CA GLU A 77 8.04 2.34 13.23
C GLU A 77 7.63 2.23 14.69
N GLU A 78 8.35 2.88 15.59
CA GLU A 78 8.02 2.92 17.03
C GLU A 78 6.76 3.74 17.34
N SER A 79 6.40 4.71 16.50
CA SER A 79 5.23 5.59 16.73
C SER A 79 3.88 4.88 16.50
N ALA A 80 3.90 3.61 16.08
CA ALA A 80 2.68 2.80 15.99
C ALA A 80 2.03 2.57 17.38
N TYR A 81 2.71 2.91 18.46
CA TYR A 81 2.20 2.75 19.83
C TYR A 81 2.35 4.04 20.63
N PRO A 82 1.31 4.41 21.46
CA PRO A 82 0.07 3.68 21.71
C PRO A 82 -0.81 3.60 20.46
N ALA A 83 -1.40 2.41 20.21
CA ALA A 83 -2.16 2.14 18.99
C ALA A 83 -3.51 2.89 18.98
N ASN A 84 -3.81 3.51 17.84
CA ASN A 84 -5.11 4.13 17.54
C ASN A 84 -5.30 4.26 16.02
N PRO A 85 -5.30 3.15 15.26
CA PRO A 85 -5.60 3.18 13.84
C PRO A 85 -6.95 3.83 13.51
N ASP A 86 -7.03 4.47 12.35
CA ASP A 86 -8.21 5.20 11.88
C ASP A 86 -9.32 4.31 11.26
N SER A 87 -9.10 3.00 11.21
CA SER A 87 -10.02 2.06 10.57
C SER A 87 -9.84 0.64 11.07
N GLU A 88 -10.88 -0.19 10.92
CA GLU A 88 -10.83 -1.63 11.24
C GLU A 88 -9.77 -2.36 10.40
N TYR A 89 -9.57 -1.93 9.17
CA TYR A 89 -8.45 -2.40 8.35
C TYR A 89 -7.08 -2.12 9.01
N GLY A 90 -6.89 -0.93 9.57
CA GLY A 90 -5.67 -0.57 10.30
C GLY A 90 -5.46 -1.44 11.54
N TRP A 91 -6.53 -1.68 12.30
CA TRP A 91 -6.52 -2.56 13.47
C TRP A 91 -6.20 -4.01 13.11
N GLU A 92 -6.79 -4.54 12.02
CA GLU A 92 -6.48 -5.89 11.52
C GLU A 92 -5.01 -5.99 11.14
N LYS A 93 -4.48 -5.02 10.39
CA LYS A 93 -3.08 -5.01 9.98
C LYS A 93 -2.12 -4.99 11.17
N LEU A 94 -2.40 -4.21 12.18
CA LEU A 94 -1.60 -4.15 13.41
C LEU A 94 -1.70 -5.45 14.22
N PHE A 95 -2.91 -6.02 14.34
CA PHE A 95 -3.11 -7.32 15.00
C PHE A 95 -2.32 -8.42 14.31
N SER A 96 -2.41 -8.52 12.99
CA SER A 96 -1.71 -9.53 12.22
C SER A 96 -0.18 -9.36 12.31
N GLU A 97 0.36 -8.14 12.28
CA GLU A 97 1.78 -7.89 12.54
C GLU A 97 2.22 -8.51 13.88
N ARG A 98 1.46 -8.25 14.95
CA ARG A 98 1.75 -8.82 16.26
C ARG A 98 1.65 -10.34 16.29
N LEU A 99 0.71 -10.90 15.53
CA LEU A 99 0.53 -12.35 15.40
C LEU A 99 1.77 -12.99 14.74
N TYR A 100 2.26 -12.43 13.64
CA TYR A 100 3.50 -12.90 12.98
C TYR A 100 4.71 -12.83 13.92
N LEU A 101 4.86 -11.73 14.66
CA LEU A 101 5.92 -11.59 15.65
C LEU A 101 5.79 -12.59 16.82
N ALA A 102 4.56 -12.92 17.24
CA ALA A 102 4.32 -13.92 18.26
C ALA A 102 4.70 -15.34 17.79
N TYR A 103 4.31 -15.71 16.58
CA TYR A 103 4.71 -17.00 15.99
C TYR A 103 6.22 -17.11 15.77
N ASN A 104 6.88 -16.00 15.40
CA ASN A 104 8.35 -15.98 15.36
C ASN A 104 8.96 -16.24 16.74
N ARG A 105 8.47 -15.57 17.80
CA ARG A 105 9.02 -15.74 19.17
C ARG A 105 8.76 -17.15 19.72
N ASN A 106 7.56 -17.68 19.53
CA ASN A 106 7.11 -18.88 20.20
C ASN A 106 7.45 -20.17 19.43
N HIS A 107 7.55 -20.07 18.11
CA HIS A 107 7.71 -21.23 17.22
C HIS A 107 8.91 -21.12 16.27
N GLY A 108 9.71 -20.07 16.38
CA GLY A 108 10.91 -19.89 15.56
C GLY A 108 10.65 -19.65 14.06
N ILE A 109 9.40 -19.36 13.67
CA ILE A 109 9.07 -19.16 12.26
C ILE A 109 9.76 -17.89 11.73
N PRO A 110 10.62 -17.97 10.71
CA PRO A 110 11.30 -16.81 10.16
C PRO A 110 10.30 -15.89 9.45
N VAL A 111 10.08 -14.70 9.95
CA VAL A 111 9.17 -13.70 9.37
C VAL A 111 9.92 -12.50 8.85
N ARG A 112 9.34 -11.85 7.82
CA ARG A 112 9.75 -10.55 7.30
C ARG A 112 8.52 -9.67 7.20
N ILE A 113 8.55 -8.51 7.84
CA ILE A 113 7.36 -7.65 8.01
C ILE A 113 7.68 -6.27 7.46
N ALA A 114 6.93 -5.85 6.44
CA ALA A 114 6.96 -4.50 5.90
C ALA A 114 5.67 -3.74 6.21
N ARG A 115 5.74 -2.42 6.39
CA ARG A 115 4.61 -1.49 6.42
C ARG A 115 4.65 -0.66 5.14
N TYR A 116 3.76 -0.96 4.20
CA TYR A 116 3.71 -0.28 2.91
C TYR A 116 3.03 1.09 3.00
N HIS A 117 3.68 2.11 2.42
CA HIS A 117 3.19 3.49 2.34
C HIS A 117 2.81 3.84 0.90
N ASN A 118 1.50 3.72 0.58
CA ASN A 118 0.87 4.17 -0.67
C ASN A 118 1.62 3.74 -1.93
N ILE A 119 1.75 2.45 -2.12
CA ILE A 119 2.38 1.90 -3.32
C ILE A 119 1.47 2.12 -4.54
N PHE A 120 2.04 2.52 -5.67
CA PHE A 120 1.35 2.74 -6.92
C PHE A 120 2.18 2.33 -8.14
N GLY A 121 1.54 2.15 -9.28
CA GLY A 121 2.20 1.78 -10.52
C GLY A 121 1.21 1.32 -11.59
N PRO A 122 1.70 0.94 -12.78
CA PRO A 122 0.90 0.30 -13.82
C PRO A 122 0.38 -1.06 -13.37
N GLU A 123 -0.57 -1.62 -14.13
CA GLU A 123 -1.16 -2.95 -13.94
C GLU A 123 -1.95 -3.15 -12.64
N GLY A 124 -2.10 -2.11 -11.82
CA GLY A 124 -2.97 -2.10 -10.65
C GLY A 124 -4.41 -1.70 -10.99
N THR A 125 -5.29 -1.75 -9.99
CA THR A 125 -6.67 -1.24 -10.12
C THR A 125 -6.64 0.25 -10.45
N TRP A 126 -7.25 0.63 -11.56
CA TRP A 126 -7.27 2.00 -12.06
C TRP A 126 -8.67 2.58 -12.25
N LYS A 127 -9.72 1.74 -12.13
CA LYS A 127 -11.15 2.13 -12.18
C LYS A 127 -11.99 1.18 -11.31
N GLY A 128 -13.26 1.57 -11.05
CA GLY A 128 -14.23 0.73 -10.32
C GLY A 128 -14.29 1.00 -8.81
N GLY A 129 -13.80 2.16 -8.33
CA GLY A 129 -13.97 2.63 -6.95
C GLY A 129 -13.00 2.05 -5.93
N ARG A 130 -12.04 1.22 -6.34
CA ARG A 130 -11.00 0.64 -5.46
C ARG A 130 -9.60 1.13 -5.77
N GLU A 131 -9.48 2.02 -6.76
CA GLU A 131 -8.20 2.59 -7.16
C GLU A 131 -7.65 3.56 -6.12
N LYS A 132 -6.33 3.59 -6.02
CA LYS A 132 -5.61 4.58 -5.19
C LYS A 132 -5.55 5.94 -5.89
N ALA A 133 -5.32 7.01 -5.12
CA ALA A 133 -5.30 8.39 -5.63
C ALA A 133 -4.42 8.59 -6.88
N PRO A 134 -3.18 8.08 -6.99
CA PRO A 134 -2.40 8.23 -8.21
C PRO A 134 -3.08 7.65 -9.45
N ALA A 135 -3.67 6.45 -9.34
CA ALA A 135 -4.36 5.82 -10.45
C ALA A 135 -5.66 6.54 -10.81
N ALA A 136 -6.45 6.94 -9.80
CA ALA A 136 -7.68 7.70 -9.99
C ALA A 136 -7.43 9.04 -10.70
N ILE A 137 -6.40 9.78 -10.26
CA ILE A 137 -6.02 11.07 -10.85
C ILE A 137 -5.49 10.87 -12.28
N CYS A 138 -4.59 9.91 -12.50
CA CYS A 138 -4.12 9.59 -13.85
C CYS A 138 -5.27 9.25 -14.79
N ARG A 139 -6.27 8.48 -14.32
CA ARG A 139 -7.47 8.16 -15.08
C ARG A 139 -8.30 9.40 -15.41
N LYS A 140 -8.60 10.24 -14.41
CA LYS A 140 -9.36 11.49 -14.61
C LYS A 140 -8.64 12.39 -15.63
N VAL A 141 -7.34 12.55 -15.51
CA VAL A 141 -6.52 13.33 -16.46
C VAL A 141 -6.47 12.68 -17.85
N ALA A 142 -6.47 11.33 -17.94
CA ALA A 142 -6.48 10.65 -19.24
C ALA A 142 -7.79 10.88 -20.01
N TYR A 143 -8.93 10.84 -19.33
CA TYR A 143 -10.25 11.16 -19.95
C TYR A 143 -10.45 12.64 -20.25
N ALA A 144 -9.84 13.54 -19.49
CA ALA A 144 -10.00 14.97 -19.63
C ALA A 144 -9.46 15.47 -20.99
N GLY A 145 -10.07 16.53 -21.53
CA GLY A 145 -9.53 17.32 -22.64
C GLY A 145 -8.30 18.14 -22.24
N GLU A 146 -7.81 18.99 -23.16
CA GLU A 146 -6.59 19.78 -22.93
C GLU A 146 -6.72 20.84 -21.80
N THR A 147 -7.95 21.31 -21.55
CA THR A 147 -8.24 22.42 -20.62
C THR A 147 -9.44 22.13 -19.72
N ASP A 148 -9.68 20.86 -19.38
CA ASP A 148 -10.83 20.46 -18.57
C ASP A 148 -10.62 20.68 -17.07
N THR A 149 -11.70 20.49 -16.32
CA THR A 149 -11.73 20.48 -14.86
C THR A 149 -11.97 19.06 -14.36
N ILE A 150 -11.22 18.63 -13.35
CA ILE A 150 -11.43 17.34 -12.67
C ILE A 150 -11.83 17.57 -11.22
N GLU A 151 -12.63 16.64 -10.68
CA GLU A 151 -13.04 16.66 -9.29
C GLU A 151 -11.94 16.16 -8.36
N VAL A 152 -11.77 16.86 -7.25
CA VAL A 152 -10.84 16.54 -6.16
C VAL A 152 -11.65 16.53 -4.86
N TRP A 153 -11.54 15.44 -4.09
CA TRP A 153 -12.23 15.33 -2.81
C TRP A 153 -11.58 16.21 -1.74
N GLY A 154 -12.42 16.96 -1.02
CA GLY A 154 -12.03 17.91 0.02
C GLY A 154 -11.32 19.14 -0.53
N ASP A 155 -10.47 19.74 0.28
CA ASP A 155 -9.66 20.90 -0.07
C ASP A 155 -8.41 20.57 -0.92
N GLY A 156 -8.09 19.27 -1.04
CA GLY A 156 -6.90 18.81 -1.76
C GLY A 156 -5.57 19.08 -1.04
N GLU A 157 -5.59 19.60 0.20
CA GLU A 157 -4.39 19.95 0.98
C GLU A 157 -3.94 18.81 1.91
N GLN A 158 -4.65 17.68 1.95
CA GLN A 158 -4.16 16.49 2.63
C GLN A 158 -2.88 15.97 1.94
N THR A 159 -1.87 15.64 2.74
CA THR A 159 -0.55 15.24 2.23
C THR A 159 -0.35 13.73 2.26
N ARG A 160 0.30 13.22 1.25
CA ARG A 160 0.71 11.80 1.14
C ARG A 160 2.07 11.70 0.46
N SER A 161 2.80 10.65 0.81
CA SER A 161 3.89 10.17 -0.03
C SER A 161 3.45 8.94 -0.82
N PHE A 162 4.04 8.74 -1.99
CA PHE A 162 3.70 7.63 -2.88
C PHE A 162 4.98 6.96 -3.39
N LEU A 163 5.10 5.65 -3.23
CA LEU A 163 6.25 4.88 -3.69
C LEU A 163 5.89 4.11 -4.97
N TYR A 164 6.74 4.24 -5.98
CA TYR A 164 6.56 3.49 -7.22
C TYR A 164 6.82 1.98 -7.01
N ILE A 165 6.07 1.15 -7.74
CA ILE A 165 6.03 -0.30 -7.51
C ILE A 165 7.39 -0.99 -7.65
N ASP A 166 8.23 -0.61 -8.61
CA ASP A 166 9.54 -1.25 -8.80
C ASP A 166 10.46 -1.02 -7.58
N GLU A 167 10.42 0.17 -6.99
CA GLU A 167 11.13 0.50 -5.74
C GLU A 167 10.62 -0.34 -4.57
N CYS A 168 9.30 -0.51 -4.47
CA CYS A 168 8.69 -1.36 -3.45
C CYS A 168 9.12 -2.82 -3.58
N ILE A 169 9.19 -3.35 -4.81
CA ILE A 169 9.63 -4.72 -5.08
C ILE A 169 11.10 -4.90 -4.67
N GLU A 170 11.97 -3.96 -5.02
CA GLU A 170 13.39 -4.03 -4.66
C GLU A 170 13.59 -3.96 -3.13
N ALA A 171 12.89 -3.04 -2.43
CA ALA A 171 12.95 -2.96 -0.97
C ALA A 171 12.44 -4.26 -0.32
N THR A 172 11.34 -4.82 -0.83
CA THR A 172 10.76 -6.09 -0.35
C THR A 172 11.75 -7.24 -0.55
N ARG A 173 12.41 -7.32 -1.72
CA ARG A 173 13.42 -8.33 -2.01
C ARG A 173 14.59 -8.23 -1.02
N ARG A 174 15.13 -7.03 -0.78
CA ARG A 174 16.20 -6.81 0.20
C ARG A 174 15.79 -7.22 1.61
N LEU A 175 14.55 -6.90 2.03
CA LEU A 175 14.05 -7.35 3.31
C LEU A 175 13.98 -8.88 3.39
N MET A 176 13.50 -9.56 2.34
CA MET A 176 13.44 -11.01 2.28
C MET A 176 14.82 -11.67 2.32
N ASP A 177 15.81 -11.08 1.66
CA ASP A 177 17.19 -11.59 1.64
C ASP A 177 17.92 -11.35 2.98
N SER A 178 17.50 -10.35 3.77
CA SER A 178 18.12 -9.98 5.05
C SER A 178 17.74 -10.91 6.20
N ASP A 179 18.38 -10.71 7.36
CA ASP A 179 18.01 -11.32 8.64
C ASP A 179 17.11 -10.42 9.48
N PHE A 180 16.81 -9.20 9.00
CA PHE A 180 15.97 -8.28 9.72
C PHE A 180 14.49 -8.68 9.57
N LYS A 181 13.82 -8.96 10.69
CA LYS A 181 12.43 -9.43 10.67
C LYS A 181 11.39 -8.31 10.48
N GLY A 182 11.77 -7.09 10.73
CA GLY A 182 10.83 -5.96 10.75
C GLY A 182 10.18 -5.76 12.13
N PRO A 183 9.09 -4.96 12.22
CA PRO A 183 8.50 -4.22 11.11
C PRO A 183 9.42 -3.13 10.55
N ILE A 184 9.25 -2.82 9.27
CA ILE A 184 10.01 -1.78 8.59
C ILE A 184 9.11 -1.04 7.58
N ASN A 185 9.22 0.28 7.52
CA ASN A 185 8.53 1.07 6.51
C ASN A 185 9.14 0.84 5.13
N ILE A 186 8.28 0.67 4.14
CA ILE A 186 8.64 0.71 2.73
C ILE A 186 7.77 1.77 2.05
N GLY A 187 8.35 2.92 1.79
CA GLY A 187 7.65 4.09 1.28
C GLY A 187 8.59 5.14 0.72
N SER A 188 8.02 6.22 0.22
CA SER A 188 8.74 7.44 -0.19
C SER A 188 8.59 8.51 0.88
N GLU A 189 9.59 9.37 1.02
CA GLU A 189 9.54 10.58 1.85
C GLU A 189 9.15 11.83 1.02
N GLU A 190 8.98 11.70 -0.30
CA GLU A 190 8.50 12.77 -1.18
C GLU A 190 7.02 13.01 -0.92
N MET A 191 6.74 13.96 -0.01
CA MET A 191 5.38 14.29 0.41
C MET A 191 4.77 15.36 -0.49
N VAL A 192 3.56 15.11 -0.97
CA VAL A 192 2.80 16.03 -1.81
C VAL A 192 1.35 16.15 -1.34
N THR A 193 0.73 17.31 -1.61
CA THR A 193 -0.71 17.46 -1.49
C THR A 193 -1.43 16.74 -2.64
N ILE A 194 -2.72 16.45 -2.48
CA ILE A 194 -3.50 15.89 -3.59
C ILE A 194 -3.60 16.90 -4.74
N ASN A 195 -3.63 18.20 -4.42
CA ASN A 195 -3.57 19.26 -5.43
C ASN A 195 -2.27 19.20 -6.25
N GLN A 196 -1.11 19.02 -5.61
CA GLN A 196 0.18 18.85 -6.28
C GLN A 196 0.25 17.54 -7.09
N LEU A 197 -0.39 16.48 -6.62
CA LEU A 197 -0.48 15.22 -7.37
C LEU A 197 -1.26 15.40 -8.68
N VAL A 198 -2.35 16.18 -8.66
CA VAL A 198 -3.10 16.55 -9.88
C VAL A 198 -2.22 17.37 -10.83
N ASP A 199 -1.49 18.36 -10.30
CA ASP A 199 -0.60 19.19 -11.12
C ASP A 199 0.52 18.36 -11.78
N THR A 200 1.07 17.40 -11.03
CA THR A 200 2.08 16.47 -11.56
C THR A 200 1.52 15.60 -12.69
N ALA A 201 0.32 15.04 -12.51
CA ALA A 201 -0.32 14.23 -13.56
C ALA A 201 -0.69 15.07 -14.79
N ALA A 202 -1.18 16.29 -14.59
CA ALA A 202 -1.49 17.24 -15.67
C ALA A 202 -0.23 17.64 -16.46
N LYS A 203 0.86 17.93 -15.75
CA LYS A 203 2.17 18.23 -16.34
C LYS A 203 2.67 17.07 -17.20
N VAL A 204 2.61 15.85 -16.67
CA VAL A 204 3.00 14.63 -17.39
C VAL A 204 2.16 14.42 -18.65
N ALA A 205 0.86 14.69 -18.57
CA ALA A 205 -0.07 14.58 -19.69
C ALA A 205 0.07 15.70 -20.73
N GLY A 206 0.77 16.79 -20.41
CA GLY A 206 0.85 18.00 -21.25
C GLY A 206 -0.47 18.79 -21.29
N LYS A 207 -1.32 18.65 -20.26
CA LYS A 207 -2.66 19.26 -20.19
C LYS A 207 -2.71 20.37 -19.15
N LYS A 208 -3.67 21.31 -19.32
CA LYS A 208 -3.98 22.36 -18.34
C LYS A 208 -5.27 21.99 -17.61
N ILE A 209 -5.13 21.31 -16.48
CA ILE A 209 -6.26 20.80 -15.72
C ILE A 209 -6.60 21.75 -14.58
N SER A 210 -7.87 22.15 -14.50
CA SER A 210 -8.45 22.87 -13.34
C SER A 210 -8.98 21.86 -12.32
N LYS A 211 -9.08 22.28 -11.06
CA LYS A 211 -9.54 21.45 -9.95
C LYS A 211 -10.89 21.97 -9.46
N ASN A 212 -11.88 21.10 -9.36
CA ASN A 212 -13.15 21.35 -8.69
C ASN A 212 -13.17 20.57 -7.36
N HIS A 213 -13.10 21.28 -6.24
CA HIS A 213 -13.12 20.66 -4.92
C HIS A 213 -14.56 20.33 -4.53
N ILE A 214 -14.80 19.06 -4.21
CA ILE A 214 -16.12 18.53 -3.82
C ILE A 214 -16.01 17.81 -2.48
N ASP A 215 -17.15 17.66 -1.78
CA ASP A 215 -17.20 16.89 -0.54
C ASP A 215 -16.86 15.42 -0.81
N GLY A 216 -16.13 14.80 0.12
CA GLY A 216 -15.75 13.40 0.00
C GLY A 216 -14.87 12.94 1.16
N PRO A 217 -14.60 11.63 1.28
CA PRO A 217 -13.79 11.08 2.36
C PRO A 217 -12.33 11.55 2.25
N LEU A 218 -11.83 12.20 3.29
CA LEU A 218 -10.47 12.74 3.32
C LEU A 218 -9.44 11.75 3.90
N GLY A 219 -9.87 10.88 4.81
CA GLY A 219 -8.96 10.10 5.65
C GLY A 219 -8.13 10.99 6.57
N VAL A 220 -6.94 10.54 6.96
CA VAL A 220 -6.01 11.35 7.78
C VAL A 220 -5.46 12.56 7.02
N ARG A 221 -5.07 13.62 7.72
CA ARG A 221 -4.58 14.87 7.11
C ARG A 221 -3.17 14.71 6.49
N GLY A 222 -2.28 13.98 7.16
CA GLY A 222 -0.92 13.74 6.67
C GLY A 222 -0.47 12.30 6.87
N ARG A 223 0.18 11.71 5.86
CA ARG A 223 0.79 10.39 5.97
C ARG A 223 2.05 10.32 5.11
N ASN A 224 3.18 10.09 5.78
CA ASN A 224 4.48 10.03 5.14
C ASN A 224 5.23 8.77 5.61
N SER A 225 6.12 8.22 4.80
CA SER A 225 7.08 7.24 5.27
C SER A 225 8.23 7.95 6.00
N ASN A 226 8.75 7.33 7.05
CA ASN A 226 10.09 7.62 7.54
C ASN A 226 10.98 6.44 7.14
N ASN A 227 12.07 6.72 6.45
CA ASN A 227 12.94 5.70 5.87
C ASN A 227 14.27 5.54 6.64
N ASP A 228 14.43 6.11 7.84
CA ASP A 228 15.68 6.02 8.61
C ASP A 228 16.02 4.57 8.93
N LEU A 229 15.03 3.77 9.36
CA LEU A 229 15.25 2.38 9.72
C LEU A 229 15.62 1.51 8.51
N ILE A 230 14.98 1.68 7.37
CA ILE A 230 15.31 0.90 6.18
C ILE A 230 16.69 1.25 5.61
N ARG A 231 17.08 2.51 5.67
CA ARG A 231 18.46 2.95 5.33
C ARG A 231 19.47 2.26 6.24
N GLU A 232 19.24 2.28 7.55
CA GLU A 232 20.12 1.65 8.55
C GLU A 232 20.23 0.13 8.36
N LYS A 233 19.08 -0.56 8.21
CA LYS A 233 19.06 -2.04 8.25
C LYS A 233 19.32 -2.69 6.90
N LEU A 234 18.92 -2.06 5.80
CA LEU A 234 18.98 -2.67 4.47
C LEU A 234 19.85 -1.89 3.47
N GLY A 235 20.36 -0.72 3.86
CA GLY A 235 21.14 0.15 2.97
C GLY A 235 20.37 0.55 1.72
N TRP A 236 19.02 0.69 1.85
CA TRP A 236 18.14 1.02 0.75
C TRP A 236 17.46 2.38 0.97
N ASP A 237 17.30 3.10 -0.11
CA ASP A 237 16.39 4.24 -0.23
C ASP A 237 15.80 4.24 -1.63
N TYR A 238 14.65 4.93 -1.83
CA TYR A 238 14.08 5.07 -3.15
C TYR A 238 14.89 6.09 -3.98
N GLU A 239 14.95 5.84 -5.28
CA GLU A 239 15.67 6.71 -6.23
C GLU A 239 14.71 7.39 -7.22
N GLN A 240 13.58 6.73 -7.52
CA GLN A 240 12.63 7.21 -8.51
C GLN A 240 11.70 8.28 -7.93
N SER A 241 11.68 9.47 -8.57
CA SER A 241 10.78 10.55 -8.20
C SER A 241 9.30 10.21 -8.43
N LEU A 242 8.41 10.89 -7.71
CA LEU A 242 6.96 10.78 -7.91
C LEU A 242 6.57 11.10 -9.37
N GLU A 243 7.12 12.16 -9.96
CA GLU A 243 6.81 12.54 -11.35
C GLU A 243 7.14 11.45 -12.36
N GLU A 244 8.26 10.76 -12.18
CA GLU A 244 8.65 9.67 -13.06
C GLU A 244 7.72 8.45 -12.91
N GLY A 245 7.37 8.09 -11.67
CA GLY A 245 6.40 7.03 -11.40
C GLY A 245 5.00 7.36 -11.96
N ILE A 246 4.55 8.62 -11.80
CA ILE A 246 3.29 9.10 -12.39
C ILE A 246 3.33 9.03 -13.92
N ARG A 247 4.44 9.37 -14.56
CA ARG A 247 4.60 9.26 -16.02
C ARG A 247 4.35 7.84 -16.52
N LYS A 248 5.03 6.85 -15.94
CA LYS A 248 4.87 5.43 -16.31
C LYS A 248 3.44 4.96 -16.06
N THR A 249 2.86 5.33 -14.93
CA THR A 249 1.47 4.96 -14.56
C THR A 249 0.45 5.60 -15.50
N TYR A 250 0.62 6.90 -15.80
CA TYR A 250 -0.26 7.63 -16.70
C TYR A 250 -0.22 7.07 -18.12
N GLU A 251 0.96 6.79 -18.66
CA GLU A 251 1.12 6.20 -20.00
C GLU A 251 0.38 4.87 -20.11
N TRP A 252 0.51 4.01 -19.10
CA TRP A 252 -0.21 2.74 -19.05
C TRP A 252 -1.73 2.94 -18.95
N ILE A 253 -2.21 3.81 -18.06
CA ILE A 253 -3.64 4.09 -17.91
C ILE A 253 -4.21 4.72 -19.17
N LYS A 254 -3.52 5.69 -19.78
CA LYS A 254 -3.92 6.30 -21.04
C LYS A 254 -4.11 5.23 -22.14
N TRP A 255 -3.21 4.26 -22.21
CA TRP A 255 -3.34 3.16 -23.16
C TRP A 255 -4.56 2.25 -22.84
N GLN A 256 -4.89 2.02 -21.58
CA GLN A 256 -6.10 1.29 -21.20
C GLN A 256 -7.36 2.06 -21.61
N VAL A 257 -7.41 3.37 -21.34
CA VAL A 257 -8.52 4.26 -21.75
C VAL A 257 -8.72 4.22 -23.28
N LEU A 258 -7.66 4.26 -24.06
CA LEU A 258 -7.74 4.20 -25.53
C LEU A 258 -8.23 2.85 -26.06
N LYS A 259 -8.12 1.77 -25.29
CA LYS A 259 -8.64 0.44 -25.65
C LYS A 259 -10.10 0.23 -25.29
N GLU A 260 -10.66 1.08 -24.45
CA GLU A 260 -12.09 0.98 -24.15
C GLU A 260 -12.91 1.20 -25.43
N PRO A 261 -13.93 0.36 -25.68
CA PRO A 261 -14.83 0.63 -26.79
C PRO A 261 -15.47 2.01 -26.59
N PHE A 262 -15.53 2.79 -27.67
CA PHE A 262 -16.18 4.10 -27.65
C PHE A 262 -17.62 3.94 -27.15
N GLN A 263 -17.85 4.22 -25.87
CA GLN A 263 -19.18 4.37 -25.34
C GLN A 263 -19.54 5.85 -25.44
N GLU A 264 -20.59 6.15 -26.20
CA GLU A 264 -21.30 7.43 -26.08
C GLU A 264 -21.94 7.49 -24.68
N THR A 265 -21.11 7.64 -23.63
CA THR A 265 -21.59 7.76 -22.26
C THR A 265 -21.58 9.25 -21.91
N THR A 266 -22.76 9.79 -21.72
CA THR A 266 -22.96 11.09 -21.07
C THR A 266 -22.20 11.10 -19.74
N LEU A 267 -21.52 12.18 -19.44
CA LEU A 267 -20.67 12.44 -18.24
C LEU A 267 -21.35 12.06 -16.89
N ASN A 268 -22.64 11.80 -16.86
CA ASN A 268 -23.44 11.53 -15.66
C ASN A 268 -23.36 10.10 -15.10
N GLU A 269 -22.85 9.11 -15.85
CA GLU A 269 -22.77 7.73 -15.30
C GLU A 269 -21.49 7.47 -14.48
N TYR A 270 -20.50 8.35 -14.58
CA TYR A 270 -19.26 8.24 -13.78
C TYR A 270 -19.39 8.78 -12.35
N GLU A 271 -20.45 9.54 -12.07
CA GLU A 271 -20.74 10.09 -10.73
C GLU A 271 -21.31 9.03 -9.77
N LEU A 272 -22.00 8.00 -10.29
CA LEU A 272 -22.73 7.03 -9.48
C LEU A 272 -21.87 5.86 -8.95
N THR A 273 -20.70 5.60 -9.51
CA THR A 273 -19.84 4.49 -9.06
C THR A 273 -18.76 4.90 -8.08
N ALA A 274 -18.58 6.19 -7.82
CA ALA A 274 -17.62 6.70 -6.83
C ALA A 274 -18.23 6.83 -5.41
N ALA A 275 -19.50 6.51 -5.24
CA ALA A 275 -20.28 6.60 -3.99
C ALA A 275 -20.70 5.22 -3.46
N GLY A 276 -19.93 4.18 -3.76
CA GLY A 276 -20.17 2.84 -3.24
C GLY A 276 -18.96 2.31 -2.48
#